data_e479b8b0a3b45047892ac26ad664d187
#
_entry.id   e479b8b0a3b45047892ac26ad664d187
#
_cell.length_a   1.000
_cell.length_b   1.000
_cell.length_c   1.000
_cell.angle_alpha   90.00
_cell.angle_beta   90.00
_cell.angle_gamma   90.00
#
_symmetry.space_group_name_H-M   'P 1'
#
loop_
_entity.id
_entity.type
_entity.pdbx_description
1 polymer ?
#
loop_
_entity_poly.entity_id
_entity_poly.type
_entity_poly.pdbx_seq_one_letter_code
_entity_poly.pdbx_strand_id
1 'polypeptide(L)'
;QIRNLQGIHNQELEAKDREISRLNTLLEKAHRWFPMFKEMLRMEKLLAVIGFTKNMIDRLMIKKEALQCSGKIYSEEYRRRFETKNDIFRVEKHPTDYGKLVLTINRQPIGEWFKEQFDKLRQSLRRPTEEPRKSRGFKL
;
A
#
# COMPACT_ATOMS: atom_id res chain seq x y z
N GLN A 1 19.60 -29.59 -37.93
CA GLN A 1 18.65 -28.49 -37.74
C GLN A 1 18.16 -28.40 -36.29
N ILE A 2 17.85 -29.52 -35.66
CA ILE A 2 17.41 -29.55 -34.28
C ILE A 2 18.52 -29.02 -33.34
N ARG A 3 19.76 -29.40 -33.63
CA ARG A 3 20.90 -28.93 -32.82
C ARG A 3 21.09 -27.43 -32.90
N ASN A 4 20.86 -26.86 -34.09
CA ASN A 4 20.98 -25.39 -34.25
C ASN A 4 19.91 -24.66 -33.47
N LEU A 5 18.68 -25.19 -33.45
CA LEU A 5 17.58 -24.59 -32.70
C LEU A 5 17.82 -24.66 -31.19
N GLN A 6 18.36 -25.79 -30.72
CA GLN A 6 18.72 -25.93 -29.32
C GLN A 6 19.88 -25.03 -28.94
N GLY A 7 20.87 -24.86 -29.81
CA GLY A 7 21.96 -23.92 -29.57
C GLY A 7 21.50 -22.48 -29.48
N ILE A 8 20.61 -22.06 -30.37
CA ILE A 8 20.05 -20.72 -30.35
C ILE A 8 19.24 -20.51 -29.07
N HIS A 9 18.43 -21.46 -28.69
CA HIS A 9 17.62 -21.38 -27.48
C HIS A 9 18.50 -21.29 -26.23
N ASN A 10 19.58 -22.05 -26.14
CA ASN A 10 20.49 -21.99 -25.02
C ASN A 10 21.22 -20.64 -24.94
N GLN A 11 21.60 -20.07 -26.08
CA GLN A 11 22.21 -18.75 -26.14
C GLN A 11 21.25 -17.67 -25.66
N GLU A 12 19.97 -17.76 -26.02
CA GLU A 12 18.96 -16.83 -25.57
C GLU A 12 18.75 -16.92 -24.06
N LEU A 13 18.73 -18.12 -23.49
CA LEU A 13 18.60 -18.33 -22.05
C LEU A 13 19.80 -17.77 -21.30
N GLU A 14 21.01 -18.01 -21.81
CA GLU A 14 22.24 -17.47 -21.22
C GLU A 14 22.25 -15.93 -21.26
N ALA A 15 21.77 -15.34 -22.35
CA ALA A 15 21.67 -13.88 -22.47
C ALA A 15 20.69 -13.31 -21.46
N LYS A 16 19.54 -13.99 -21.26
CA LYS A 16 18.56 -13.58 -20.25
C LYS A 16 19.10 -13.70 -18.84
N ASP A 17 19.82 -14.80 -18.55
CA ASP A 17 20.41 -15.00 -17.24
C ASP A 17 21.47 -13.93 -16.93
N ARG A 18 22.28 -13.56 -17.91
CA ARG A 18 23.24 -12.46 -17.75
C ARG A 18 22.56 -11.14 -17.50
N GLU A 19 21.44 -10.87 -18.20
CA GLU A 19 20.67 -9.66 -18.03
C GLU A 19 20.06 -9.59 -16.63
N ILE A 20 19.48 -10.70 -16.13
CA ILE A 20 18.94 -10.77 -14.79
C ILE A 20 20.03 -10.55 -13.74
N SER A 21 21.20 -11.15 -13.92
CA SER A 21 22.32 -10.95 -13.01
C SER A 21 22.80 -9.50 -12.99
N ARG A 22 22.85 -8.86 -14.17
CA ARG A 22 23.23 -7.47 -14.29
C ARG A 22 22.23 -6.56 -13.58
N LEU A 23 20.93 -6.79 -13.78
CA LEU A 23 19.88 -6.02 -13.14
C LEU A 23 19.89 -6.19 -11.61
N ASN A 24 20.11 -7.42 -11.13
CA ASN A 24 20.23 -7.68 -9.71
C ASN A 24 21.42 -6.95 -9.09
N THR A 25 22.55 -6.92 -9.79
CA THR A 25 23.74 -6.17 -9.34
C THR A 25 23.47 -4.68 -9.26
N LEU A 26 22.80 -4.13 -10.28
CA LEU A 26 22.42 -2.72 -10.28
C LEU A 26 21.46 -2.38 -9.14
N LEU A 27 20.50 -3.27 -8.86
CA LEU A 27 19.54 -3.10 -7.78
C LEU A 27 20.25 -3.11 -6.42
N GLU A 28 21.20 -4.02 -6.21
CA GLU A 28 22.01 -4.06 -5.00
C GLU A 28 22.80 -2.77 -4.80
N LYS A 29 23.40 -2.26 -5.87
CA LYS A 29 24.13 -0.97 -5.84
C LYS A 29 23.18 0.17 -5.48
N ALA A 30 22.00 0.20 -6.07
CA ALA A 30 21.00 1.23 -5.78
C ALA A 30 20.60 1.21 -4.31
N HIS A 31 20.39 0.03 -3.72
CA HIS A 31 20.06 -0.12 -2.31
C HIS A 31 21.19 0.36 -1.41
N ARG A 32 22.44 0.15 -1.85
CA ARG A 32 23.62 0.55 -1.09
C ARG A 32 23.86 2.07 -1.14
N TRP A 33 23.68 2.65 -2.32
CA TRP A 33 23.93 4.08 -2.51
C TRP A 33 22.76 4.96 -2.04
N PHE A 34 21.54 4.44 -2.10
CA PHE A 34 20.33 5.16 -1.74
C PHE A 34 19.55 4.35 -0.70
N PRO A 35 19.89 4.48 0.59
CA PRO A 35 19.24 3.68 1.64
C PRO A 35 17.72 3.76 1.65
N MET A 36 17.17 4.89 1.22
CA MET A 36 15.71 5.06 1.16
C MET A 36 15.06 4.38 -0.05
N PHE A 37 15.86 3.90 -1.01
CA PHE A 37 15.32 3.31 -2.22
C PHE A 37 14.42 2.10 -1.94
N LYS A 38 14.86 1.22 -1.06
CA LYS A 38 14.09 0.04 -0.67
C LYS A 38 12.79 0.44 0.02
N GLU A 39 12.85 1.45 0.87
CA GLU A 39 11.68 1.95 1.58
C GLU A 39 10.71 2.64 0.63
N MET A 40 11.20 3.37 -0.35
CA MET A 40 10.36 3.98 -1.38
C MET A 40 9.62 2.92 -2.20
N LEU A 41 10.30 1.83 -2.56
CA LEU A 41 9.67 0.72 -3.26
C LEU A 41 8.59 0.05 -2.40
N ARG A 42 8.86 -0.11 -1.11
CA ARG A 42 7.88 -0.65 -0.17
C ARG A 42 6.63 0.22 -0.09
N MET A 43 6.82 1.53 0.00
CA MET A 43 5.71 2.48 0.05
C MET A 43 4.91 2.50 -1.25
N GLU A 44 5.60 2.48 -2.39
CA GLU A 44 4.95 2.41 -3.69
C GLU A 44 4.06 1.18 -3.82
N LYS A 45 4.55 0.05 -3.34
CA LYS A 45 3.79 -1.20 -3.36
C LYS A 45 2.57 -1.12 -2.44
N LEU A 46 2.73 -0.54 -1.28
CA LEU A 46 1.63 -0.33 -0.34
C LEU A 46 0.54 0.56 -0.96
N LEU A 47 0.92 1.64 -1.60
CA LEU A 47 -0.01 2.55 -2.26
C LEU A 47 -0.78 1.85 -3.37
N ALA A 48 -0.12 0.99 -4.14
CA ALA A 48 -0.76 0.22 -5.19
C ALA A 48 -1.78 -0.77 -4.61
N VAL A 49 -1.46 -1.43 -3.51
CA VAL A 49 -2.36 -2.36 -2.82
C VAL A 49 -3.59 -1.64 -2.28
N ILE A 50 -3.41 -0.45 -1.73
CA ILE A 50 -4.51 0.37 -1.22
C ILE A 50 -5.47 0.76 -2.34
N GLY A 51 -4.96 0.97 -3.55
CA GLY A 51 -5.80 1.26 -4.71
C GLY A 51 -5.47 2.56 -5.44
N PHE A 52 -4.34 3.19 -5.14
CA PHE A 52 -3.94 4.39 -5.84
C PHE A 52 -3.44 4.07 -7.26
N THR A 53 -3.77 4.93 -8.19
CA THR A 53 -3.29 4.80 -9.56
C THR A 53 -1.83 5.21 -9.64
N LYS A 54 -1.17 4.86 -10.74
CA LYS A 54 0.23 5.22 -10.96
C LYS A 54 0.47 6.73 -10.88
N ASN A 55 -0.42 7.52 -11.46
CA ASN A 55 -0.33 8.98 -11.41
C ASN A 55 -0.44 9.51 -9.98
N MET A 56 -1.35 8.94 -9.20
CA MET A 56 -1.52 9.32 -7.80
C MET A 56 -0.28 8.97 -6.99
N ILE A 57 0.29 7.78 -7.22
CA ILE A 57 1.51 7.33 -6.55
C ILE A 57 2.68 8.28 -6.88
N ASP A 58 2.83 8.65 -8.14
CA ASP A 58 3.88 9.56 -8.56
C ASP A 58 3.72 10.93 -7.89
N ARG A 59 2.51 11.43 -7.78
CA ARG A 59 2.24 12.70 -7.12
C ARG A 59 2.60 12.67 -5.64
N LEU A 60 2.29 11.58 -4.97
CA LEU A 60 2.60 11.42 -3.56
C LEU A 60 4.08 11.19 -3.29
N MET A 61 4.74 10.36 -4.13
CA MET A 61 6.11 9.93 -3.91
C MET A 61 7.14 10.86 -4.51
N ILE A 62 6.94 11.29 -5.74
CA ILE A 62 7.92 12.07 -6.49
C ILE A 62 7.72 13.56 -6.26
N LYS A 63 6.51 14.05 -6.46
CA LYS A 63 6.20 15.47 -6.29
C LYS A 63 5.96 15.86 -4.84
N LYS A 64 5.82 14.87 -3.96
CA LYS A 64 5.59 15.06 -2.53
C LYS A 64 4.41 15.97 -2.23
N GLU A 65 3.37 15.85 -3.03
CA GLU A 65 2.16 16.63 -2.86
C GLU A 65 1.17 15.92 -1.95
N ALA A 66 0.33 16.68 -1.26
CA ALA A 66 -0.83 16.12 -0.60
C ALA A 66 -1.88 15.81 -1.68
N LEU A 67 -2.55 14.68 -1.55
CA LEU A 67 -3.54 14.25 -2.50
C LEU A 67 -4.91 14.19 -1.82
N GLN A 68 -5.85 15.00 -2.27
CA GLN A 68 -7.21 14.97 -1.76
C GLN A 68 -8.06 14.15 -2.72
N CYS A 69 -8.69 13.10 -2.23
CA CYS A 69 -9.50 12.26 -3.09
C CYS A 69 -10.62 11.56 -2.32
N SER A 70 -11.60 11.10 -3.07
CA SER A 70 -12.72 10.34 -2.54
C SER A 70 -12.78 9.01 -3.28
N GLY A 71 -13.19 7.96 -2.59
CA GLY A 71 -13.31 6.63 -3.16
C GLY A 71 -13.12 5.56 -2.10
N LYS A 72 -12.94 4.33 -2.56
CA LYS A 72 -12.73 3.21 -1.66
C LYS A 72 -11.27 2.81 -1.65
N ILE A 73 -10.72 2.64 -0.46
CA ILE A 73 -9.35 2.17 -0.27
C ILE A 73 -9.37 0.82 0.43
N TYR A 74 -8.42 -0.03 0.07
CA TYR A 74 -8.35 -1.39 0.57
C TYR A 74 -7.39 -1.53 1.75
N SER A 75 -7.85 -2.21 2.81
CA SER A 75 -7.00 -2.57 3.93
C SER A 75 -6.63 -4.05 3.84
N GLU A 76 -5.35 -4.34 3.73
CA GLU A 76 -4.86 -5.70 3.70
C GLU A 76 -5.01 -6.38 5.05
N GLU A 77 -4.84 -5.63 6.13
CA GLU A 77 -4.98 -6.14 7.50
C GLU A 77 -6.39 -6.63 7.79
N TYR A 78 -7.41 -5.84 7.43
CA TYR A 78 -8.80 -6.19 7.66
C TYR A 78 -9.47 -6.85 6.46
N ARG A 79 -8.76 -6.96 5.34
CA ARG A 79 -9.23 -7.59 4.09
C ARG A 79 -10.56 -7.05 3.61
N ARG A 80 -10.71 -5.73 3.66
CA ARG A 80 -11.91 -5.06 3.19
C ARG A 80 -11.62 -3.63 2.77
N ARG A 81 -12.58 -3.06 2.05
CA ARG A 81 -12.46 -1.69 1.56
C ARG A 81 -13.19 -0.74 2.48
N PHE A 82 -12.63 0.44 2.64
CA PHE A 82 -13.24 1.52 3.41
C PHE A 82 -13.43 2.73 2.52
N GLU A 83 -14.53 3.45 2.70
CA GLU A 83 -14.85 4.62 1.91
C GLU A 83 -14.19 5.87 2.47
N THR A 84 -13.66 6.70 1.56
CA THR A 84 -13.07 7.99 1.91
C THR A 84 -13.83 9.10 1.20
N LYS A 85 -13.95 10.26 1.85
CA LYS A 85 -14.62 11.43 1.28
C LYS A 85 -13.74 12.65 1.48
N ASN A 86 -13.16 13.13 0.39
CA ASN A 86 -12.28 14.32 0.40
C ASN A 86 -11.19 14.28 1.46
N ASP A 87 -10.70 13.09 1.74
CA ASP A 87 -9.63 12.91 2.70
C ASP A 87 -8.27 13.23 2.06
N ILE A 88 -7.37 13.77 2.85
CA ILE A 88 -6.06 14.22 2.39
C ILE A 88 -5.02 13.18 2.72
N PHE A 89 -4.40 12.64 1.67
CA PHE A 89 -3.34 11.65 1.79
C PHE A 89 -1.97 12.29 1.60
N ARG A 90 -1.01 11.85 2.39
CA ARG A 90 0.39 12.29 2.27
C ARG A 90 1.31 11.13 2.59
N VAL A 91 2.47 11.11 1.93
CA VAL A 91 3.56 10.21 2.29
C VAL A 91 4.58 11.07 3.02
N GLU A 92 4.81 10.75 4.27
CA GLU A 92 5.70 11.52 5.15
C GLU A 92 6.80 10.64 5.72
N LYS A 93 7.85 11.27 6.24
CA LYS A 93 8.89 10.54 6.96
C LYS A 93 8.33 10.13 8.31
N HIS A 94 8.65 8.92 8.74
CA HIS A 94 8.21 8.45 10.04
C HIS A 94 8.83 9.33 11.15
N PRO A 95 8.03 9.78 12.13
CA PRO A 95 8.51 10.73 13.13
C PRO A 95 9.61 10.20 14.05
N THR A 96 9.64 8.91 14.30
CA THR A 96 10.63 8.29 15.20
C THR A 96 11.61 7.39 14.49
N ASP A 97 11.20 6.74 13.41
CA ASP A 97 12.06 5.84 12.65
C ASP A 97 12.50 6.54 11.36
N TYR A 98 13.70 7.13 11.39
CA TYR A 98 14.19 7.94 10.29
C TYR A 98 14.41 7.20 8.97
N GLY A 99 14.45 5.90 9.00
CA GLY A 99 14.62 5.09 7.79
C GLY A 99 13.32 4.66 7.14
N LYS A 100 12.18 5.13 7.64
CA LYS A 100 10.87 4.68 7.15
C LYS A 100 10.00 5.83 6.68
N LEU A 101 9.07 5.48 5.76
CA LEU A 101 8.04 6.38 5.30
C LEU A 101 6.70 5.90 5.86
N VAL A 102 5.77 6.81 6.03
CA VAL A 102 4.43 6.50 6.49
C VAL A 102 3.41 7.19 5.60
N LEU A 103 2.36 6.47 5.24
CA LEU A 103 1.22 7.05 4.56
C LEU A 103 0.25 7.58 5.61
N THR A 104 -0.13 8.83 5.49
CA THR A 104 -1.08 9.45 6.40
C THR A 104 -2.35 9.84 5.68
N ILE A 105 -3.45 9.80 6.39
CA ILE A 105 -4.74 10.29 5.92
C ILE A 105 -5.23 11.29 6.97
N ASN A 106 -5.41 12.54 6.57
CA ASN A 106 -5.74 13.63 7.48
C ASN A 106 -4.75 13.73 8.64
N ARG A 107 -3.45 13.51 8.34
CA ARG A 107 -2.32 13.53 9.27
C ARG A 107 -2.30 12.39 10.30
N GLN A 108 -3.11 11.38 10.10
CA GLN A 108 -3.14 10.19 10.92
C GLN A 108 -2.53 9.02 10.13
N PRO A 109 -1.67 8.18 10.73
CA PRO A 109 -1.15 7.01 10.03
C PRO A 109 -2.28 6.14 9.50
N ILE A 110 -2.11 5.61 8.29
CA ILE A 110 -3.19 4.87 7.62
C ILE A 110 -3.62 3.64 8.41
N GLY A 111 -2.72 2.99 9.10
CA GLY A 111 -3.06 1.83 9.93
C GLY A 111 -4.00 2.18 11.07
N GLU A 112 -3.78 3.33 11.71
CA GLU A 112 -4.65 3.80 12.77
C GLU A 112 -6.02 4.22 12.23
N TRP A 113 -6.03 4.84 11.05
CA TRP A 113 -7.29 5.23 10.41
C TRP A 113 -8.14 4.01 10.07
N PHE A 114 -7.52 2.95 9.52
CA PHE A 114 -8.23 1.71 9.23
C PHE A 114 -8.79 1.09 10.51
N LYS A 115 -8.03 1.13 11.59
CA LYS A 115 -8.48 0.60 12.87
C LYS A 115 -9.71 1.33 13.39
N GLU A 116 -9.69 2.65 13.31
CA GLU A 116 -10.84 3.47 13.70
C GLU A 116 -12.08 3.16 12.87
N GLN A 117 -11.91 3.04 11.55
CA GLN A 117 -13.01 2.74 10.66
C GLN A 117 -13.58 1.34 10.93
N PHE A 118 -12.71 0.39 11.20
CA PHE A 118 -13.13 -0.97 11.52
C PHE A 118 -13.88 -1.01 12.84
N ASP A 119 -13.43 -0.30 13.85
CA ASP A 119 -14.10 -0.21 15.15
C ASP A 119 -15.47 0.45 15.02
N LYS A 120 -15.58 1.50 14.22
CA LYS A 120 -16.87 2.14 13.95
C LYS A 120 -17.84 1.17 13.28
N LEU A 121 -17.35 0.38 12.34
CA LEU A 121 -18.15 -0.61 11.65
C LEU A 121 -18.66 -1.67 12.62
N ARG A 122 -17.81 -2.14 13.51
CA ARG A 122 -18.20 -3.12 14.53
C ARG A 122 -19.26 -2.57 15.46
N GLN A 123 -19.10 -1.35 15.91
CA GLN A 123 -20.08 -0.68 16.77
C GLN A 123 -21.42 -0.52 16.07
N SER A 124 -21.38 -0.13 14.80
CA SER A 124 -22.59 0.03 14.01
C SER A 124 -23.35 -1.29 13.86
N LEU A 125 -22.65 -2.41 13.70
CA LEU A 125 -23.27 -3.71 13.60
C LEU A 125 -23.88 -4.18 14.93
N ARG A 126 -23.37 -3.72 16.05
CA ARG A 126 -23.89 -4.11 17.37
C ARG A 126 -25.11 -3.32 17.78
N ARG A 127 -25.16 -2.04 17.46
CA ARG A 127 -26.26 -1.16 17.86
C ARG A 127 -27.66 -1.66 17.56
N PRO A 128 -27.97 -2.11 16.35
CA PRO A 128 -29.33 -2.56 16.05
C PRO A 128 -29.81 -3.72 16.90
N THR A 129 -28.88 -4.51 17.39
CA THR A 129 -29.22 -5.65 18.21
C THR A 129 -29.49 -5.25 19.65
N GLU A 130 -28.75 -4.30 20.15
CA GLU A 130 -28.88 -3.85 21.53
C GLU A 130 -30.12 -3.00 21.79
N GLU A 131 -30.42 -2.08 20.93
CA GLU A 131 -31.55 -1.19 21.08
C GLU A 131 -32.90 -1.88 21.21
N PRO A 132 -33.26 -2.82 20.36
CA PRO A 132 -34.51 -3.54 20.50
C PRO A 132 -34.65 -4.28 21.82
N ARG A 133 -33.58 -4.84 22.31
CA ARG A 133 -33.59 -5.54 23.57
C ARG A 133 -33.87 -4.62 24.74
N LYS A 134 -33.27 -3.46 24.74
CA LYS A 134 -33.51 -2.47 25.78
C LYS A 134 -34.93 -2.01 25.77
N SER A 135 -35.47 -1.74 24.62
CA SER A 135 -36.83 -1.32 24.50
C SER A 135 -37.81 -2.32 25.05
N ARG A 136 -37.58 -3.58 24.78
CA ARG A 136 -38.47 -4.61 25.33
C ARG A 136 -38.37 -4.75 26.80
N GLY A 137 -37.18 -4.67 27.32
CA GLY A 137 -36.94 -4.78 28.74
C GLY A 137 -37.71 -3.80 29.55
N PHE A 138 -38.05 -2.60 28.99
CA PHE A 138 -38.67 -1.65 29.70
C PHE A 138 -40.12 -1.73 29.72
N LYS A 139 -40.76 -2.51 28.97
CA LYS A 139 -42.15 -2.55 28.93
C LYS A 139 -42.80 -3.27 30.08
N LEU A 140 -42.05 -3.90 30.83
CA LEU A 140 -42.55 -4.55 31.98
C LEU A 140 -42.87 -3.57 33.09
#